data_64256d3773cf9936b0e6264ab4b143d6
#
_entry.id   64256d3773cf9936b0e6264ab4b143d6
#
_cell.length_a   1.000
_cell.length_b   1.000
_cell.length_c   1.000
_cell.angle_alpha   90.00
_cell.angle_beta   90.00
_cell.angle_gamma   90.00
#
_symmetry.space_group_name_H-M   'P 1'
#
loop_
_entity.id
_entity.type
_entity.pdbx_description
1 polymer ?
#
loop_
_entity_poly.entity_id
_entity_poly.type
_entity_poly.pdbx_seq_one_letter_code
_entity_poly.pdbx_strand_id
1 'polypeptide(L)'
;MKMNKTLLATLFSAGLLASAGAQAAGWCESGKPVKFAGLNWESGMLLTDILQTVLEKGYDCKTDSLPGNSITMENALSSNDIQVFAEEWVGRSEVWN
;
A
#
# COMPACT_ATOMS: atom_id res chain seq x y z
N MET A 1 23.29 5.12 39.64
CA MET A 1 22.01 4.43 39.62
C MET A 1 20.85 5.28 39.15
N LYS A 2 20.95 6.60 39.25
CA LYS A 2 19.90 7.48 38.74
C LYS A 2 19.80 7.54 37.21
N MET A 3 20.84 7.13 36.49
CA MET A 3 20.88 7.12 35.02
C MET A 3 20.06 6.01 34.39
N ASN A 4 19.81 4.92 35.11
CA ASN A 4 19.17 3.75 34.51
C ASN A 4 17.71 3.98 34.11
N LYS A 5 16.98 4.80 34.86
CA LYS A 5 15.56 5.10 34.53
C LYS A 5 15.44 5.91 33.26
N THR A 6 16.32 6.87 33.02
CA THR A 6 16.34 7.70 31.83
C THR A 6 16.71 6.89 30.60
N LEU A 7 17.72 6.03 30.72
CA LEU A 7 18.15 5.13 29.65
C LEU A 7 17.07 4.16 29.23
N LEU A 8 16.34 3.57 30.18
CA LEU A 8 15.23 2.66 29.90
C LEU A 8 14.10 3.35 29.15
N ALA A 9 13.74 4.58 29.53
CA ALA A 9 12.69 5.34 28.85
C ALA A 9 13.09 5.66 27.41
N THR A 10 14.35 6.02 27.17
CA THR A 10 14.86 6.32 25.83
C THR A 10 14.84 5.08 24.92
N LEU A 11 15.28 3.94 25.43
CA LEU A 11 15.28 2.68 24.69
C LEU A 11 13.87 2.24 24.32
N PHE A 12 12.93 2.41 25.24
CA PHE A 12 11.53 2.05 25.00
C PHE A 12 10.90 2.90 23.88
N SER A 13 11.15 4.21 23.88
CA SER A 13 10.67 5.11 22.84
C SER A 13 11.25 4.77 21.47
N ALA A 14 12.53 4.48 21.38
CA ALA A 14 13.19 4.08 20.14
C ALA A 14 12.63 2.74 19.62
N GLY A 15 12.35 1.79 20.50
CA GLY A 15 11.77 0.51 20.12
C GLY A 15 10.37 0.63 19.52
N LEU A 16 9.54 1.51 20.06
CA LEU A 16 8.19 1.75 19.52
C LEU A 16 8.23 2.35 18.12
N LEU A 17 9.10 3.32 17.89
CA LEU A 17 9.27 3.94 16.58
C LEU A 17 9.78 2.94 15.54
N ALA A 18 10.73 2.10 15.91
CA ALA A 18 11.27 1.07 15.03
C ALA A 18 10.19 0.04 14.65
N SER A 19 9.33 -0.38 15.59
CA SER A 19 8.25 -1.32 15.33
C SER A 19 7.22 -0.76 14.36
N ALA A 20 6.82 0.50 14.52
CA ALA A 20 5.89 1.15 13.62
C ALA A 20 6.46 1.26 12.19
N GLY A 21 7.73 1.62 12.04
CA GLY A 21 8.41 1.68 10.76
C GLY A 21 8.50 0.33 10.07
N ALA A 22 8.81 -0.73 10.82
CA ALA A 22 8.91 -2.09 10.29
C ALA A 22 7.56 -2.58 9.76
N GLN A 23 6.44 -2.29 10.43
CA GLN A 23 5.10 -2.66 9.97
C GLN A 23 4.71 -1.94 8.69
N ALA A 24 5.01 -0.64 8.57
CA ALA A 24 4.68 0.15 7.39
C ALA A 24 5.47 -0.29 6.15
N ALA A 25 6.69 -0.81 6.32
CA ALA A 25 7.58 -1.16 5.23
C ALA A 25 7.56 -2.65 4.85
N GLY A 26 6.82 -3.51 5.59
CA GLY A 26 6.90 -4.97 5.47
C GLY A 26 6.68 -5.52 4.06
N TRP A 27 5.65 -5.08 3.35
CA TRP A 27 5.38 -5.53 1.99
C TRP A 27 6.48 -5.07 1.02
N CYS A 28 6.86 -3.81 1.10
CA CYS A 28 7.84 -3.22 0.19
C CYS A 28 9.24 -3.80 0.40
N GLU A 29 9.60 -4.14 1.65
CA GLU A 29 10.87 -4.77 1.97
C GLU A 29 11.02 -6.17 1.38
N SER A 30 9.93 -6.88 1.14
CA SER A 30 9.97 -8.22 0.55
C SER A 30 10.43 -8.22 -0.90
N GLY A 31 10.48 -7.05 -1.55
CA GLY A 31 10.82 -6.90 -2.95
C GLY A 31 9.66 -7.19 -3.89
N LYS A 32 8.50 -7.56 -3.37
CA LYS A 32 7.30 -7.78 -4.18
C LYS A 32 6.70 -6.44 -4.60
N PRO A 33 6.31 -6.28 -5.87
CA PRO A 33 5.64 -5.06 -6.29
C PRO A 33 4.24 -4.98 -5.70
N VAL A 34 3.80 -3.76 -5.39
CA VAL A 34 2.40 -3.47 -5.12
C VAL A 34 1.72 -3.34 -6.48
N LYS A 35 0.76 -4.20 -6.74
CA LYS A 35 0.08 -4.25 -8.03
C LYS A 35 -1.21 -3.45 -7.98
N PHE A 36 -1.37 -2.58 -8.96
CA PHE A 36 -2.52 -1.70 -9.09
C PHE A 36 -3.41 -2.16 -10.23
N ALA A 37 -4.71 -1.93 -10.10
CA ALA A 37 -5.61 -2.03 -11.24
C ALA A 37 -5.21 -0.98 -12.29
N GLY A 38 -5.00 -1.42 -13.52
CA GLY A 38 -4.68 -0.54 -14.64
C GLY A 38 -5.96 0.08 -15.21
N LEU A 39 -6.40 1.18 -14.59
CA LEU A 39 -7.65 1.86 -14.96
C LEU A 39 -7.49 2.63 -16.27
N ASN A 40 -8.58 2.69 -17.05
CA ASN A 40 -8.56 3.26 -18.40
C ASN A 40 -9.37 4.55 -18.56
N TRP A 41 -9.75 5.19 -17.45
CA TRP A 41 -10.38 6.52 -17.46
C TRP A 41 -9.49 7.55 -16.78
N GLU A 42 -9.67 8.81 -17.14
CA GLU A 42 -8.71 9.87 -16.80
C GLU A 42 -8.46 10.03 -15.30
N SER A 43 -9.53 10.12 -14.49
CA SER A 43 -9.37 10.30 -13.05
C SER A 43 -8.75 9.07 -12.39
N GLY A 44 -9.14 7.87 -12.84
CA GLY A 44 -8.56 6.62 -12.35
C GLY A 44 -7.08 6.51 -12.66
N MET A 45 -6.69 6.88 -13.88
CA MET A 45 -5.28 6.88 -14.29
C MET A 45 -4.48 7.86 -13.45
N LEU A 46 -5.00 9.07 -13.23
CA LEU A 46 -4.33 10.08 -12.41
C LEU A 46 -4.13 9.62 -10.97
N LEU A 47 -5.18 9.09 -10.35
CA LEU A 47 -5.10 8.60 -8.98
C LEU A 47 -4.12 7.44 -8.85
N THR A 48 -4.11 6.53 -9.82
CA THR A 48 -3.17 5.42 -9.86
C THR A 48 -1.74 5.93 -9.94
N ASP A 49 -1.46 6.87 -10.83
CA ASP A 49 -0.13 7.45 -10.99
C ASP A 49 0.35 8.16 -9.72
N ILE A 50 -0.54 8.89 -9.06
CA ILE A 50 -0.23 9.58 -7.80
C ILE A 50 0.16 8.56 -6.73
N LEU A 51 -0.66 7.52 -6.54
CA LEU A 51 -0.41 6.51 -5.52
C LEU A 51 0.86 5.71 -5.80
N GLN A 52 1.10 5.33 -7.05
CA GLN A 52 2.34 4.65 -7.44
C GLN A 52 3.56 5.52 -7.15
N THR A 53 3.48 6.81 -7.49
CA THR A 53 4.58 7.76 -7.25
C THR A 53 4.88 7.90 -5.76
N VAL A 54 3.84 8.00 -4.93
CA VAL A 54 4.00 8.08 -3.46
C VAL A 54 4.69 6.83 -2.93
N LEU A 55 4.26 5.65 -3.35
CA LEU A 55 4.86 4.40 -2.90
C LEU A 55 6.31 4.25 -3.37
N GLU A 56 6.57 4.56 -4.63
CA GLU A 56 7.91 4.41 -5.20
C GLU A 56 8.90 5.41 -4.61
N LYS A 57 8.52 6.67 -4.53
CA LYS A 57 9.42 7.75 -4.10
C LYS A 57 9.41 7.98 -2.59
N GLY A 58 8.27 7.77 -1.94
CA GLY A 58 8.13 8.00 -0.51
C GLY A 58 8.47 6.80 0.35
N TYR A 59 8.25 5.59 -0.15
CA TYR A 59 8.42 4.34 0.61
C TYR A 59 9.39 3.36 -0.02
N ASP A 60 10.00 3.73 -1.13
CA ASP A 60 10.94 2.87 -1.87
C ASP A 60 10.34 1.51 -2.24
N CYS A 61 9.04 1.49 -2.53
CA CYS A 61 8.33 0.31 -2.98
C CYS A 61 8.47 0.14 -4.49
N LYS A 62 8.39 -1.09 -4.96
CA LYS A 62 8.15 -1.37 -6.37
C LYS A 62 6.66 -1.39 -6.62
N THR A 63 6.21 -0.86 -7.75
CA THR A 63 4.81 -0.92 -8.16
C THR A 63 4.69 -1.48 -9.57
N ASP A 64 3.52 -2.01 -9.88
CA ASP A 64 3.19 -2.53 -11.18
C ASP A 64 1.69 -2.30 -11.41
N SER A 65 1.23 -2.39 -12.64
CA SER A 65 -0.20 -2.31 -12.94
C SER A 65 -0.62 -3.44 -13.86
N LEU A 66 -1.82 -3.96 -13.59
CA LEU A 66 -2.43 -5.02 -14.34
C LEU A 66 -3.64 -4.45 -15.10
N PRO A 67 -3.62 -4.42 -16.44
CA PRO A 67 -4.73 -3.87 -17.19
C PRO A 67 -5.93 -4.82 -17.18
N GLY A 68 -7.12 -4.23 -17.21
CA GLY A 68 -8.36 -4.98 -17.26
C GLY A 68 -9.56 -4.08 -17.05
N ASN A 69 -10.78 -4.65 -17.23
CA ASN A 69 -11.99 -3.93 -16.92
C ASN A 69 -12.29 -3.96 -15.42
N SER A 70 -13.28 -3.17 -14.98
CA SER A 70 -13.61 -3.05 -13.55
C SER A 70 -13.92 -4.39 -12.89
N ILE A 71 -14.75 -5.22 -13.54
CA ILE A 71 -15.14 -6.52 -12.96
C ILE A 71 -13.94 -7.44 -12.79
N THR A 72 -13.08 -7.52 -13.81
CA THR A 72 -11.87 -8.34 -13.75
C THR A 72 -10.92 -7.85 -12.64
N MET A 73 -10.77 -6.54 -12.52
CA MET A 73 -9.90 -5.94 -11.50
C MET A 73 -10.46 -6.08 -10.08
N GLU A 74 -11.78 -6.00 -9.92
CA GLU A 74 -12.43 -6.25 -8.62
C GLU A 74 -12.22 -7.70 -8.18
N ASN A 75 -12.35 -8.65 -9.09
CA ASN A 75 -12.05 -10.05 -8.80
C ASN A 75 -10.59 -10.26 -8.46
N ALA A 76 -9.68 -9.63 -9.19
CA ALA A 76 -8.24 -9.69 -8.92
C ALA A 76 -7.90 -9.10 -7.54
N LEU A 77 -8.58 -8.04 -7.13
CA LEU A 77 -8.42 -7.44 -5.80
C LEU A 77 -8.91 -8.42 -4.71
N SER A 78 -10.06 -9.04 -4.90
CA SER A 78 -10.62 -9.98 -3.93
C SER A 78 -9.76 -11.23 -3.76
N SER A 79 -9.05 -11.66 -4.80
CA SER A 79 -8.14 -12.80 -4.75
C SER A 79 -6.69 -12.43 -4.43
N ASN A 80 -6.42 -11.16 -4.17
CA ASN A 80 -5.08 -10.63 -3.89
C ASN A 80 -4.09 -10.74 -5.07
N ASP A 81 -4.60 -10.81 -6.29
CA ASP A 81 -3.76 -10.70 -7.49
C ASP A 81 -3.30 -9.27 -7.73
N ILE A 82 -4.12 -8.30 -7.30
CA ILE A 82 -3.73 -6.89 -7.16
C ILE A 82 -3.99 -6.45 -5.72
N GLN A 83 -3.34 -5.37 -5.30
CA GLN A 83 -3.46 -4.87 -3.93
C GLN A 83 -4.16 -3.51 -3.87
N VAL A 84 -4.24 -2.77 -4.97
CA VAL A 84 -4.82 -1.43 -4.98
C VAL A 84 -5.71 -1.24 -6.20
N PHE A 85 -6.89 -0.73 -5.96
CA PHE A 85 -7.81 -0.23 -6.96
C PHE A 85 -8.07 1.25 -6.61
N ALA A 86 -7.43 2.16 -7.33
CA ALA A 86 -7.31 3.57 -6.91
C ALA A 86 -8.64 4.33 -6.92
N GLU A 87 -9.57 3.96 -7.80
CA GLU A 87 -10.87 4.62 -7.91
C GLU A 87 -11.96 3.58 -8.16
N GLU A 88 -12.51 3.04 -7.09
CA GLU A 88 -13.58 2.04 -7.15
C GLU A 88 -14.95 2.72 -7.06
N TRP A 89 -15.82 2.37 -7.99
CA TRP A 89 -17.20 2.88 -8.02
C TRP A 89 -18.15 1.81 -7.47
N VAL A 90 -18.46 1.92 -6.19
CA VAL A 90 -19.35 0.97 -5.50
C VAL A 90 -20.74 0.92 -6.14
N GLY A 91 -21.37 -0.24 -6.10
CA GLY A 91 -22.70 -0.43 -6.67
C GLY A 91 -22.73 -0.66 -8.18
N ARG A 92 -21.57 -0.73 -8.81
CA ARG A 92 -21.49 -0.95 -10.26
C ARG A 92 -21.25 -2.39 -10.65
N SER A 93 -20.86 -3.21 -9.71
CA SER A 93 -20.67 -4.64 -9.95
C SER A 93 -21.20 -5.44 -8.76
N GLU A 94 -21.48 -6.71 -9.00
CA GLU A 94 -21.97 -7.62 -7.97
C GLU A 94 -20.86 -8.11 -7.03
N VAL A 95 -19.61 -7.88 -7.39
CA VAL A 95 -18.47 -8.29 -6.55
C VAL A 95 -18.50 -7.61 -5.18
N TRP A 96 -19.01 -6.37 -5.12
CA TRP A 96 -19.07 -5.57 -3.90
C TRP A 96 -20.49 -5.34 -3.38
N ASN A 97 -21.46 -5.98 -3.94
CA ASN A 97 -22.87 -5.85 -3.49
C ASN A 97 -23.25 -7.00 -2.51
#